data_64918ef916bc51a73896e76b24192c51
#
_entry.id   64918ef916bc51a73896e76b24192c51
#
_cell.length_a   1.000
_cell.length_b   1.000
_cell.length_c   1.000
_cell.angle_alpha   90.00
_cell.angle_beta   90.00
_cell.angle_gamma   90.00
#
_symmetry.space_group_name_H-M   'P 1'
#
loop_
_entity.id
_entity.type
_entity.pdbx_description
1 polymer ?
#
loop_
_entity_poly.entity_id
_entity_poly.type
_entity_poly.pdbx_seq_one_letter_code
_entity_poly.pdbx_strand_id
1 'polypeptide(L)'
;TLDEYGEEQDLGKNGFKSFQVHWSEHPERDDAWAISERSKIGEERFRREHECEFIAWDETLINSLKLPDLEGIEPKLRQGQVRWYSTPNKGHTYIVGLDPSLGTGGDNAAIQVFALPGLEQVAEWQHNKTPVQKQIRIMFDIINYINDQGVGEIYWSVENNTLGEAALVAINE
;
A
#
# COMPACT_ATOMS: atom_id res chain seq x y z
N THR A 1 22.15 -11.81 -20.84
CA THR A 1 22.77 -12.71 -21.84
C THR A 1 23.09 -11.89 -23.07
N LEU A 2 24.27 -12.13 -23.68
CA LEU A 2 24.65 -11.49 -24.92
C LEU A 2 23.96 -12.19 -26.11
N ASP A 3 23.50 -11.42 -27.07
CA ASP A 3 22.98 -11.96 -28.34
C ASP A 3 24.11 -12.41 -29.29
N GLU A 4 23.76 -12.86 -30.48
CA GLU A 4 24.72 -13.30 -31.50
C GLU A 4 25.62 -12.18 -32.02
N TYR A 5 25.29 -10.90 -31.71
CA TYR A 5 26.09 -9.71 -32.08
C TYR A 5 26.88 -9.16 -30.90
N GLY A 6 26.77 -9.78 -29.69
CA GLY A 6 27.49 -9.39 -28.49
C GLY A 6 26.85 -8.24 -27.73
N GLU A 7 25.57 -7.91 -28.00
CA GLU A 7 24.82 -6.91 -27.27
C GLU A 7 24.12 -7.50 -26.04
N GLU A 8 24.10 -6.76 -24.95
CA GLU A 8 23.48 -7.19 -23.70
C GLU A 8 21.94 -7.19 -23.82
N GLN A 9 21.31 -8.37 -23.78
CA GLN A 9 19.87 -8.48 -23.80
C GLN A 9 19.32 -8.47 -22.38
N ASP A 10 18.44 -7.51 -22.10
CA ASP A 10 17.63 -7.48 -20.88
C ASP A 10 16.49 -8.50 -21.00
N LEU A 11 16.79 -9.75 -20.63
CA LEU A 11 15.80 -10.81 -20.54
C LEU A 11 15.14 -10.77 -19.16
N GLY A 12 13.82 -10.68 -19.11
CA GLY A 12 13.06 -10.83 -17.88
C GLY A 12 13.34 -12.18 -17.18
N LYS A 13 12.92 -12.31 -15.92
CA LYS A 13 13.15 -13.52 -15.08
C LYS A 13 12.69 -14.84 -15.71
N ASN A 14 11.78 -14.78 -16.67
CA ASN A 14 11.23 -15.93 -17.40
C ASN A 14 11.91 -16.19 -18.76
N GLY A 15 12.99 -15.45 -19.09
CA GLY A 15 13.71 -15.59 -20.36
C GLY A 15 13.04 -14.90 -21.56
N PHE A 16 11.94 -14.17 -21.34
CA PHE A 16 11.29 -13.39 -22.41
C PHE A 16 11.87 -11.98 -22.49
N LYS A 17 12.05 -11.48 -23.71
CA LYS A 17 12.42 -10.10 -23.98
C LYS A 17 11.16 -9.23 -23.84
N SER A 18 11.24 -8.18 -23.00
CA SER A 18 10.20 -7.16 -22.96
C SER A 18 10.28 -6.28 -24.20
N PHE A 19 9.15 -6.03 -24.83
CA PHE A 19 9.04 -5.15 -25.98
C PHE A 19 7.84 -4.23 -25.78
N GLN A 20 8.07 -2.90 -25.88
CA GLN A 20 7.04 -1.87 -25.80
C GLN A 20 6.92 -1.19 -27.14
N VAL A 21 5.69 -1.01 -27.65
CA VAL A 21 5.39 -0.24 -28.87
C VAL A 21 4.40 0.86 -28.52
N HIS A 22 4.88 2.07 -28.42
CA HIS A 22 4.06 3.24 -28.21
C HIS A 22 3.27 3.59 -29.49
N TRP A 23 2.06 4.15 -29.36
CA TRP A 23 1.20 4.49 -30.51
C TRP A 23 1.88 5.41 -31.53
N SER A 24 2.77 6.31 -31.08
CA SER A 24 3.50 7.24 -31.94
C SER A 24 4.53 6.58 -32.86
N GLU A 25 4.87 5.32 -32.63
CA GLU A 25 5.76 4.55 -33.51
C GLU A 25 5.00 3.97 -34.73
N HIS A 26 3.67 4.04 -34.71
CA HIS A 26 2.87 3.58 -35.84
C HIS A 26 2.79 4.67 -36.91
N PRO A 27 3.17 4.39 -38.17
CA PRO A 27 3.31 5.42 -39.21
C PRO A 27 2.01 6.12 -39.63
N GLU A 28 0.84 5.53 -39.32
CA GLU A 28 -0.48 6.08 -39.65
C GLU A 28 -1.18 6.76 -38.45
N ARG A 29 -0.50 6.87 -37.29
CA ARG A 29 -1.05 7.47 -36.07
C ARG A 29 -0.32 8.77 -35.76
N ASP A 30 -1.05 9.86 -35.84
CA ASP A 30 -0.60 11.22 -35.51
C ASP A 30 -1.32 11.76 -34.26
N ASP A 31 -0.97 12.97 -33.86
CA ASP A 31 -1.59 13.65 -32.72
C ASP A 31 -3.12 13.82 -32.89
N ALA A 32 -3.58 14.03 -34.14
CA ALA A 32 -4.99 14.18 -34.41
C ALA A 32 -5.74 12.83 -34.19
N TRP A 33 -5.13 11.73 -34.61
CA TRP A 33 -5.61 10.39 -34.29
C TRP A 33 -5.66 10.16 -32.77
N ALA A 34 -4.60 10.51 -32.05
CA ALA A 34 -4.53 10.31 -30.60
C ALA A 34 -5.61 11.10 -29.85
N ILE A 35 -5.86 12.37 -30.24
CA ILE A 35 -6.94 13.19 -29.66
C ILE A 35 -8.32 12.55 -29.93
N SER A 36 -8.53 12.10 -31.16
CA SER A 36 -9.80 11.45 -31.56
C SER A 36 -10.03 10.15 -30.78
N GLU A 37 -8.98 9.32 -30.64
CA GLU A 37 -9.08 8.03 -29.97
C GLU A 37 -9.30 8.19 -28.46
N ARG A 38 -8.57 9.14 -27.80
CA ARG A 38 -8.81 9.50 -26.39
C ARG A 38 -10.25 9.93 -26.15
N SER A 39 -10.82 10.70 -27.07
CA SER A 39 -12.22 11.14 -26.96
C SER A 39 -13.22 9.97 -27.05
N LYS A 40 -12.89 8.88 -27.76
CA LYS A 40 -13.76 7.70 -27.94
C LYS A 40 -13.68 6.73 -26.78
N ILE A 41 -12.46 6.40 -26.34
CA ILE A 41 -12.23 5.33 -25.37
C ILE A 41 -11.95 5.83 -23.96
N GLY A 42 -11.75 7.13 -23.77
CA GLY A 42 -11.38 7.76 -22.52
C GLY A 42 -9.87 7.74 -22.26
N GLU A 43 -9.40 8.68 -21.43
CA GLU A 43 -7.97 8.89 -21.16
C GLU A 43 -7.30 7.65 -20.54
N GLU A 44 -7.94 7.03 -19.55
CA GLU A 44 -7.40 5.88 -18.82
C GLU A 44 -7.17 4.67 -19.75
N ARG A 45 -8.17 4.38 -20.58
CA ARG A 45 -8.08 3.27 -21.54
C ARG A 45 -7.07 3.57 -22.64
N PHE A 46 -6.97 4.83 -23.08
CA PHE A 46 -5.99 5.25 -24.08
C PHE A 46 -4.56 5.05 -23.57
N ARG A 47 -4.25 5.51 -22.35
CA ARG A 47 -2.93 5.35 -21.73
C ARG A 47 -2.53 3.88 -21.62
N ARG A 48 -3.44 3.03 -21.24
CA ARG A 48 -3.21 1.60 -21.12
C ARG A 48 -2.98 0.91 -22.47
N GLU A 49 -3.83 1.17 -23.44
CA GLU A 49 -3.85 0.42 -24.70
C GLU A 49 -2.85 0.98 -25.73
N HIS A 50 -2.49 2.24 -25.62
CA HIS A 50 -1.70 2.94 -26.63
C HIS A 50 -0.40 3.57 -26.10
N GLU A 51 -0.32 3.94 -24.82
CA GLU A 51 0.88 4.52 -24.22
C GLU A 51 1.71 3.51 -23.43
N CYS A 52 1.36 2.23 -23.49
CA CYS A 52 2.05 1.14 -22.82
C CYS A 52 2.10 1.30 -21.27
N GLU A 53 1.18 2.04 -20.68
CA GLU A 53 1.10 2.19 -19.24
C GLU A 53 0.44 0.96 -18.61
N PHE A 54 1.17 0.30 -17.71
CA PHE A 54 0.61 -0.76 -16.88
C PHE A 54 -0.22 -0.14 -15.76
N ILE A 55 -1.48 0.17 -16.07
CA ILE A 55 -2.44 0.63 -15.08
C ILE A 55 -3.01 -0.61 -14.39
N ALA A 56 -2.76 -0.75 -13.09
CA ALA A 56 -3.37 -1.80 -12.29
C ALA A 56 -4.90 -1.64 -12.31
N TRP A 57 -5.61 -2.73 -12.63
CA TRP A 57 -7.05 -2.73 -12.85
C TRP A 57 -7.88 -2.54 -11.57
N ASP A 58 -8.90 -1.73 -11.72
CA ASP A 58 -10.33 -1.72 -11.30
C ASP A 58 -10.74 -2.13 -9.88
N GLU A 59 -9.87 -2.66 -9.05
CA GLU A 59 -10.24 -3.00 -7.67
C GLU A 59 -9.58 -2.07 -6.63
N THR A 60 -8.93 -1.00 -7.08
CA THR A 60 -8.36 -0.03 -6.14
C THR A 60 -9.42 1.00 -5.76
N LEU A 61 -9.61 1.20 -4.44
CA LEU A 61 -10.48 2.23 -3.87
C LEU A 61 -10.12 3.65 -4.37
N ILE A 62 -8.87 3.85 -4.72
CA ILE A 62 -8.34 5.11 -5.25
C ILE A 62 -8.07 4.94 -6.73
N ASN A 63 -8.52 5.90 -7.55
CA ASN A 63 -8.23 5.93 -8.98
C ASN A 63 -6.73 5.82 -9.23
N SER A 64 -6.32 4.83 -10.03
CA SER A 64 -4.91 4.52 -10.32
C SER A 64 -4.15 5.69 -10.94
N LEU A 65 -4.83 6.60 -11.65
CA LEU A 65 -4.23 7.81 -12.21
C LEU A 65 -3.83 8.84 -11.15
N LYS A 66 -4.41 8.77 -9.94
CA LYS A 66 -4.09 9.65 -8.82
C LYS A 66 -3.01 9.09 -7.90
N LEU A 67 -2.69 7.79 -8.01
CA LEU A 67 -1.68 7.18 -7.17
C LEU A 67 -0.28 7.78 -7.34
N PRO A 68 0.19 8.11 -8.57
CA PRO A 68 1.48 8.77 -8.76
C PRO A 68 1.57 10.19 -8.15
N ASP A 69 0.41 10.84 -7.96
CA ASP A 69 0.34 12.19 -7.38
C ASP A 69 0.39 12.18 -5.84
N LEU A 70 0.33 10.99 -5.22
CA LEU A 70 0.41 10.84 -3.78
C LEU A 70 1.87 10.90 -3.34
N GLU A 71 2.22 11.92 -2.58
CA GLU A 71 3.52 12.04 -1.95
C GLU A 71 3.54 11.25 -0.63
N GLY A 72 4.48 10.31 -0.51
CA GLY A 72 4.74 9.62 0.75
C GLY A 72 5.49 10.50 1.74
N ILE A 73 5.20 10.33 3.03
CA ILE A 73 5.93 11.01 4.11
C ILE A 73 6.87 10.01 4.77
N GLU A 74 8.14 10.39 4.95
CA GLU A 74 9.10 9.57 5.68
C GLU A 74 8.78 9.54 7.18
N PRO A 75 8.82 8.38 7.83
CA PRO A 75 8.58 8.27 9.26
C PRO A 75 9.69 8.98 10.07
N LYS A 76 9.30 9.69 11.11
CA LYS A 76 10.25 10.37 12.05
C LYS A 76 10.98 9.39 12.95
N LEU A 77 10.35 8.25 13.25
CA LEU A 77 10.91 7.20 14.11
C LEU A 77 10.50 5.83 13.58
N ARG A 78 11.41 4.86 13.66
CA ARG A 78 11.14 3.44 13.40
C ARG A 78 11.45 2.63 14.66
N GLN A 79 10.47 1.88 15.14
CA GLN A 79 10.62 0.91 16.22
C GLN A 79 10.39 -0.50 15.63
N GLY A 80 11.48 -1.16 15.27
CA GLY A 80 11.41 -2.36 14.45
C GLY A 80 10.74 -2.06 13.10
N GLN A 81 9.60 -2.68 12.82
CA GLN A 81 8.84 -2.44 11.60
C GLN A 81 7.73 -1.38 11.78
N VAL A 82 7.47 -0.90 13.00
CA VAL A 82 6.51 0.19 13.24
C VAL A 82 7.11 1.50 12.79
N ARG A 83 6.36 2.22 11.97
CA ARG A 83 6.71 3.53 11.42
C ARG A 83 5.90 4.60 12.14
N TRP A 84 6.57 5.57 12.78
CA TRP A 84 5.95 6.68 13.48
C TRP A 84 6.14 7.98 12.69
N TYR A 85 5.05 8.62 12.33
CA TYR A 85 5.03 9.89 11.59
C TYR A 85 4.98 11.10 12.53
N SER A 86 4.41 10.92 13.72
CA SER A 86 4.41 11.93 14.78
C SER A 86 4.53 11.27 16.16
N THR A 87 4.98 12.03 17.16
CA THR A 87 5.01 11.56 18.54
C THR A 87 3.63 11.73 19.17
N PRO A 88 3.07 10.68 19.80
CA PRO A 88 1.83 10.81 20.53
C PRO A 88 1.92 11.85 21.65
N ASN A 89 0.82 12.56 21.91
CA ASN A 89 0.75 13.59 22.95
C ASN A 89 -0.58 13.57 23.69
N LYS A 90 -0.60 14.20 24.89
CA LYS A 90 -1.74 14.21 25.82
C LYS A 90 -2.99 14.94 25.31
N GLY A 91 -2.87 15.75 24.25
CA GLY A 91 -3.97 16.57 23.73
C GLY A 91 -4.89 15.85 22.76
N HIS A 92 -4.63 14.57 22.46
CA HIS A 92 -5.35 13.82 21.46
C HIS A 92 -5.89 12.50 22.01
N THR A 93 -7.00 12.06 21.42
CA THR A 93 -7.50 10.69 21.53
C THR A 93 -6.96 9.88 20.36
N TYR A 94 -6.61 8.62 20.58
CA TYR A 94 -6.03 7.77 19.51
C TYR A 94 -6.95 6.61 19.16
N ILE A 95 -6.96 6.27 17.88
CA ILE A 95 -7.63 5.09 17.34
C ILE A 95 -6.56 4.17 16.77
N VAL A 96 -6.57 2.91 17.19
CA VAL A 96 -5.68 1.85 16.72
C VAL A 96 -6.52 0.76 16.06
N GLY A 97 -6.31 0.51 14.77
CA GLY A 97 -7.01 -0.55 14.04
C GLY A 97 -6.05 -1.63 13.59
N LEU A 98 -6.40 -2.90 13.79
CA LEU A 98 -5.69 -4.06 13.26
C LEU A 98 -6.55 -4.76 12.22
N ASP A 99 -6.02 -4.89 11.01
CA ASP A 99 -6.48 -5.81 9.97
C ASP A 99 -5.56 -7.03 9.97
N PRO A 100 -6.01 -8.19 10.50
CA PRO A 100 -5.16 -9.36 10.66
C PRO A 100 -5.04 -10.17 9.36
N SER A 101 -3.88 -10.80 9.14
CA SER A 101 -3.67 -11.80 8.10
C SER A 101 -3.07 -13.09 8.66
N LEU A 102 -3.09 -14.17 7.87
CA LEU A 102 -2.50 -15.46 8.28
C LEU A 102 -0.99 -15.43 8.53
N GLY A 103 -0.28 -14.43 7.99
CA GLY A 103 1.17 -14.35 8.10
C GLY A 103 1.91 -15.42 7.30
N THR A 104 1.32 -15.94 6.24
CA THR A 104 1.88 -17.01 5.40
C THR A 104 2.63 -16.50 4.17
N GLY A 105 2.71 -15.17 4.00
CA GLY A 105 3.41 -14.52 2.88
C GLY A 105 2.50 -14.08 1.74
N GLY A 106 1.18 -14.28 1.86
CA GLY A 106 0.15 -13.69 0.99
C GLY A 106 -0.13 -12.23 1.38
N ASP A 107 -1.36 -11.95 1.79
CA ASP A 107 -1.80 -10.62 2.18
C ASP A 107 -1.06 -10.09 3.41
N ASN A 108 -0.87 -8.78 3.46
CA ASN A 108 -0.30 -8.11 4.62
C ASN A 108 -1.34 -8.03 5.75
N ALA A 109 -0.92 -8.30 6.97
CA ALA A 109 -1.59 -7.72 8.13
C ALA A 109 -1.16 -6.26 8.27
N ALA A 110 -2.06 -5.39 8.73
CA ALA A 110 -1.80 -3.97 8.91
C ALA A 110 -2.31 -3.45 10.25
N ILE A 111 -1.54 -2.56 10.86
CA ILE A 111 -1.98 -1.75 11.99
C ILE A 111 -1.89 -0.30 11.58
N GLN A 112 -2.96 0.45 11.84
CA GLN A 112 -3.04 1.88 11.59
C GLN A 112 -3.35 2.62 12.88
N VAL A 113 -2.69 3.76 13.07
CA VAL A 113 -2.90 4.64 14.24
C VAL A 113 -3.24 6.03 13.77
N PHE A 114 -4.38 6.54 14.25
CA PHE A 114 -4.85 7.89 13.94
C PHE A 114 -5.05 8.71 15.22
N ALA A 115 -4.74 10.00 15.13
CA ALA A 115 -5.03 10.99 16.18
C ALA A 115 -6.33 11.75 15.87
N LEU A 116 -7.19 11.88 16.87
CA LEU A 116 -8.40 12.69 16.80
C LEU A 116 -8.16 14.09 17.40
N PRO A 117 -8.91 15.12 16.93
CA PRO A 117 -10.04 15.04 16.01
C PRO A 117 -9.64 15.06 14.51
N GLY A 118 -8.39 15.34 14.16
CA GLY A 118 -7.97 15.60 12.78
C GLY A 118 -7.86 14.36 11.90
N LEU A 119 -7.96 13.13 12.45
CA LEU A 119 -7.69 11.86 11.75
C LEU A 119 -6.29 11.83 11.12
N GLU A 120 -5.32 12.45 11.74
CA GLU A 120 -3.95 12.40 11.27
C GLU A 120 -3.34 11.02 11.51
N GLN A 121 -2.73 10.43 10.48
CA GLN A 121 -2.00 9.16 10.63
C GLN A 121 -0.74 9.40 11.48
N VAL A 122 -0.66 8.73 12.62
CA VAL A 122 0.44 8.86 13.59
C VAL A 122 1.45 7.76 13.45
N ALA A 123 0.99 6.54 13.20
CA ALA A 123 1.85 5.39 13.00
C ALA A 123 1.19 4.33 12.11
N GLU A 124 2.03 3.48 11.58
CA GLU A 124 1.59 2.28 10.87
C GLU A 124 2.56 1.12 11.07
N TRP A 125 2.05 -0.07 10.90
CA TRP A 125 2.80 -1.30 10.75
C TRP A 125 2.13 -2.18 9.72
N GLN A 126 2.92 -2.87 8.89
CA GLN A 126 2.41 -3.88 7.96
C GLN A 126 3.43 -4.98 7.72
N HIS A 127 2.97 -6.23 7.62
CA HIS A 127 3.83 -7.36 7.31
C HIS A 127 3.01 -8.59 6.91
N ASN A 128 3.50 -9.41 5.97
CA ASN A 128 2.77 -10.57 5.47
C ASN A 128 3.26 -11.93 5.99
N LYS A 129 4.30 -11.95 6.87
CA LYS A 129 4.86 -13.19 7.45
C LYS A 129 4.82 -13.23 8.97
N THR A 130 4.06 -12.33 9.59
CA THR A 130 3.94 -12.26 11.05
C THR A 130 2.73 -13.08 11.49
N PRO A 131 2.87 -14.09 12.38
CA PRO A 131 1.74 -14.85 12.92
C PRO A 131 0.77 -13.95 13.70
N VAL A 132 -0.53 -14.32 13.75
CA VAL A 132 -1.61 -13.54 14.37
C VAL A 132 -1.28 -13.12 15.81
N GLN A 133 -0.81 -14.05 16.67
CA GLN A 133 -0.44 -13.72 18.06
C GLN A 133 0.64 -12.64 18.15
N LYS A 134 1.56 -12.60 17.20
CA LYS A 134 2.59 -11.56 17.16
C LYS A 134 2.05 -10.24 16.62
N GLN A 135 1.08 -10.26 15.71
CA GLN A 135 0.38 -9.05 15.25
C GLN A 135 -0.33 -8.37 16.44
N ILE A 136 -1.03 -9.14 17.26
CA ILE A 136 -1.70 -8.66 18.48
C ILE A 136 -0.69 -8.05 19.45
N ARG A 137 0.45 -8.72 19.69
CA ARG A 137 1.49 -8.18 20.58
C ARG A 137 2.03 -6.84 20.06
N ILE A 138 2.26 -6.73 18.76
CA ILE A 138 2.70 -5.47 18.14
C ILE A 138 1.64 -4.38 18.33
N MET A 139 0.35 -4.70 18.19
CA MET A 139 -0.72 -3.74 18.47
C MET A 139 -0.68 -3.27 19.93
N PHE A 140 -0.52 -4.17 20.89
CA PHE A 140 -0.41 -3.79 22.29
C PHE A 140 0.88 -3.02 22.61
N ASP A 141 2.00 -3.35 21.98
CA ASP A 141 3.25 -2.59 22.12
C ASP A 141 3.08 -1.14 21.62
N ILE A 142 2.33 -0.95 20.52
CA ILE A 142 1.94 0.38 20.01
C ILE A 142 1.05 1.12 21.03
N ILE A 143 0.01 0.45 21.56
CA ILE A 143 -0.90 1.03 22.57
C ILE A 143 -0.13 1.41 23.83
N ASN A 144 0.75 0.56 24.31
CA ASN A 144 1.58 0.83 25.49
C ASN A 144 2.52 2.02 25.23
N TYR A 145 3.16 2.09 24.08
CA TYR A 145 3.99 3.23 23.71
C TYR A 145 3.21 4.55 23.73
N ILE A 146 1.97 4.55 23.22
CA ILE A 146 1.10 5.73 23.26
C ILE A 146 0.73 6.08 24.71
N ASN A 147 0.36 5.10 25.53
CA ASN A 147 0.06 5.28 26.96
C ASN A 147 1.24 5.88 27.74
N ASP A 148 2.46 5.41 27.45
CA ASP A 148 3.68 5.90 28.10
C ASP A 148 3.96 7.37 27.80
N GLN A 149 3.39 7.93 26.71
CA GLN A 149 3.41 9.38 26.44
C GLN A 149 2.37 10.15 27.29
N GLY A 150 1.63 9.45 28.15
CA GLY A 150 0.64 10.01 29.07
C GLY A 150 -0.67 10.39 28.37
N VAL A 151 -1.01 9.74 27.28
CA VAL A 151 -2.30 9.87 26.59
C VAL A 151 -3.39 9.22 27.43
N GLY A 152 -4.55 9.91 27.55
CA GLY A 152 -5.65 9.45 28.42
C GLY A 152 -6.65 8.52 27.75
N GLU A 153 -6.82 8.61 26.44
CA GLU A 153 -7.86 7.85 25.72
C GLU A 153 -7.32 7.23 24.46
N ILE A 154 -7.41 5.89 24.41
CA ILE A 154 -7.07 5.09 23.24
C ILE A 154 -8.23 4.12 22.99
N TYR A 155 -8.76 4.15 21.78
CA TYR A 155 -9.71 3.18 21.27
C TYR A 155 -9.00 2.25 20.31
N TRP A 156 -9.28 0.97 20.40
CA TRP A 156 -8.73 0.00 19.47
C TRP A 156 -9.79 -0.94 18.92
N SER A 157 -9.57 -1.47 17.75
CA SER A 157 -10.41 -2.46 17.11
C SER A 157 -9.59 -3.44 16.30
N VAL A 158 -10.15 -4.63 16.13
CA VAL A 158 -9.63 -5.65 15.20
C VAL A 158 -10.74 -5.92 14.19
N GLU A 159 -10.39 -6.00 12.90
CA GLU A 159 -11.36 -6.35 11.90
C GLU A 159 -11.96 -7.74 12.20
N ASN A 160 -13.29 -7.82 12.28
CA ASN A 160 -14.01 -9.03 12.65
C ASN A 160 -14.29 -9.91 11.41
N ASN A 161 -13.23 -10.32 10.73
CA ASN A 161 -13.28 -11.43 9.77
C ASN A 161 -12.93 -12.75 10.47
N THR A 162 -12.91 -13.87 9.74
CA THR A 162 -12.62 -15.22 10.30
C THR A 162 -11.30 -15.24 11.11
N LEU A 163 -10.31 -14.44 10.75
CA LEU A 163 -9.03 -14.30 11.45
C LEU A 163 -9.13 -13.37 12.65
N GLY A 164 -9.99 -12.35 12.56
CA GLY A 164 -10.27 -11.43 13.65
C GLY A 164 -10.94 -12.11 14.83
N GLU A 165 -11.81 -13.11 14.63
CA GLU A 165 -12.35 -13.92 15.71
C GLU A 165 -11.24 -14.66 16.48
N ALA A 166 -10.29 -15.27 15.77
CA ALA A 166 -9.13 -15.92 16.41
C ALA A 166 -8.25 -14.91 17.16
N ALA A 167 -8.08 -13.70 16.62
CA ALA A 167 -7.36 -12.62 17.28
C ALA A 167 -8.07 -12.15 18.54
N LEU A 168 -9.39 -11.96 18.51
CA LEU A 168 -10.19 -11.56 19.66
C LEU A 168 -10.19 -12.62 20.78
N VAL A 169 -10.20 -13.89 20.44
CA VAL A 169 -10.04 -14.99 21.42
C VAL A 169 -8.67 -14.89 22.09
N ALA A 170 -7.60 -14.71 21.34
CA ALA A 170 -6.23 -14.61 21.87
C ALA A 170 -5.98 -13.32 22.70
N ILE A 171 -6.82 -12.29 22.56
CA ILE A 171 -6.76 -11.07 23.39
C ILE A 171 -7.43 -11.31 24.76
N ASN A 172 -8.42 -12.20 24.83
CA ASN A 172 -9.18 -12.48 26.05
C ASN A 172 -8.56 -13.58 26.93
N GLU A 173 -7.52 -14.26 26.50
CA GLU A 173 -6.69 -15.20 27.27
C GLU A 173 -5.55 -14.50 28.02
#